data_e97bfa0719151670c8c5b700b8ecb0ef
#
_entry.id   e97bfa0719151670c8c5b700b8ecb0ef
#
_cell.length_a   1.000
_cell.length_b   1.000
_cell.length_c   1.000
_cell.angle_alpha   90.00
_cell.angle_beta   90.00
_cell.angle_gamma   90.00
#
_symmetry.space_group_name_H-M   'P 1'
#
loop_
_entity.id
_entity.type
_entity.pdbx_description
1 polymer ?
#
loop_
_entity_poly.entity_id
_entity_poly.type
_entity_poly.pdbx_seq_one_letter_code
_entity_poly.pdbx_strand_id
1 'polypeptide(L)'
;MTPDQHLLHLAEFVKGVQLSGGTTPHVSMTVESMARLEDPREKLWFAGCYALTYNWPTAERIFLEWRPDDFSQVDFLMWAEEHWDGICLRKERKAVLRKPFFAESMSSYHAFMDTLSWPESYEAAAEEFDLGCRYMGRYIAIRWLEVMRRSFSAGTNWVMPDIHSDGGQHPRKALALIYPDDAEALLGGNSARELLVSDQAAERCLLELNLEYGVETDYYTLQSLLCEVKQAILGRKHYPGKSIDTEMDYFRKVYAYWGPEKQAGSSFYSVREACFPAWSLGEKQGWSGVRPELPGLLADHNIMWSDWLYDYKSTTDFTHPVLRDPTRGSLL
;
A
#
# COMPACT_ATOMS: atom_id res chain seq x y z
N MET A 1 -9.82 23.67 10.05
CA MET A 1 -8.41 23.42 10.37
C MET A 1 -7.53 24.31 9.52
N THR A 2 -6.46 24.84 10.09
CA THR A 2 -5.44 25.58 9.34
C THR A 2 -4.47 24.64 8.62
N PRO A 3 -3.72 25.12 7.61
CA PRO A 3 -2.68 24.30 6.96
C PRO A 3 -1.69 23.68 7.96
N ASP A 4 -1.22 24.48 8.93
CA ASP A 4 -0.29 23.99 9.96
C ASP A 4 -0.89 22.87 10.80
N GLN A 5 -2.20 22.91 11.08
CA GLN A 5 -2.88 21.82 11.76
C GLN A 5 -2.94 20.55 10.91
N HIS A 6 -3.07 20.66 9.58
CA HIS A 6 -3.05 19.49 8.69
C HIS A 6 -1.66 18.84 8.63
N LEU A 7 -0.60 19.65 8.61
CA LEU A 7 0.77 19.15 8.66
C LEU A 7 1.09 18.47 9.99
N LEU A 8 0.69 19.08 11.12
CA LEU A 8 0.80 18.48 12.44
C LEU A 8 0.07 17.11 12.50
N HIS A 9 -1.15 17.06 11.99
CA HIS A 9 -1.92 15.82 11.95
C HIS A 9 -1.27 14.74 11.06
N LEU A 10 -0.66 15.15 9.95
CA LEU A 10 0.14 14.23 9.15
C LEU A 10 1.32 13.70 9.96
N ALA A 11 2.06 14.57 10.65
CA ALA A 11 3.20 14.16 11.47
C ALA A 11 2.80 13.19 12.59
N GLU A 12 1.72 13.48 13.33
CA GLU A 12 1.17 12.58 14.35
C GLU A 12 0.75 11.24 13.76
N PHE A 13 0.08 11.26 12.61
CA PHE A 13 -0.34 10.05 11.91
C PHE A 13 0.86 9.22 11.47
N VAL A 14 1.88 9.85 10.89
CA VAL A 14 3.12 9.18 10.46
C VAL A 14 3.80 8.49 11.63
N LYS A 15 4.00 9.21 12.74
CA LYS A 15 4.62 8.63 13.96
C LYS A 15 3.80 7.46 14.50
N GLY A 16 2.48 7.60 14.57
CA GLY A 16 1.59 6.51 14.97
C GLY A 16 1.70 5.28 14.07
N VAL A 17 1.81 5.49 12.76
CA VAL A 17 2.01 4.41 11.79
C VAL A 17 3.39 3.78 11.95
N GLN A 18 4.45 4.56 12.13
CA GLN A 18 5.81 4.05 12.37
C GLN A 18 5.86 3.21 13.65
N LEU A 19 5.25 3.69 14.74
CA LEU A 19 5.13 2.93 16.00
C LEU A 19 4.33 1.63 15.83
N SER A 20 3.37 1.59 14.92
CA SER A 20 2.59 0.38 14.63
C SER A 20 3.30 -0.64 13.73
N GLY A 21 4.48 -0.31 13.20
CA GLY A 21 5.27 -1.22 12.34
C GLY A 21 5.22 -0.89 10.85
N GLY A 22 4.71 0.29 10.46
CA GLY A 22 4.83 0.81 9.10
C GLY A 22 3.52 1.02 8.34
N THR A 23 3.64 1.67 7.18
CA THR A 23 2.53 2.16 6.34
C THR A 23 1.94 1.12 5.40
N THR A 24 2.77 0.18 4.94
CA THR A 24 2.41 -0.83 3.93
C THR A 24 2.58 -2.25 4.48
N PRO A 25 1.72 -2.69 5.42
CA PRO A 25 1.86 -3.99 6.08
C PRO A 25 1.97 -5.15 5.10
N HIS A 26 1.19 -5.14 4.04
CA HIS A 26 1.25 -6.16 3.00
C HIS A 26 2.62 -6.21 2.29
N VAL A 27 3.29 -5.07 2.08
CA VAL A 27 4.66 -5.03 1.55
C VAL A 27 5.63 -5.62 2.57
N SER A 28 5.55 -5.18 3.83
CA SER A 28 6.42 -5.71 4.90
C SER A 28 6.28 -7.22 5.06
N MET A 29 5.06 -7.73 5.08
CA MET A 29 4.79 -9.18 5.14
C MET A 29 5.32 -9.91 3.90
N THR A 30 5.21 -9.31 2.71
CA THR A 30 5.76 -9.89 1.47
C THR A 30 7.29 -9.99 1.54
N VAL A 31 7.95 -8.91 1.95
CA VAL A 31 9.41 -8.88 2.13
C VAL A 31 9.87 -9.90 3.17
N GLU A 32 9.20 -9.99 4.31
CA GLU A 32 9.49 -11.00 5.34
C GLU A 32 9.29 -12.43 4.83
N SER A 33 8.23 -12.67 4.07
CA SER A 33 8.01 -13.99 3.45
C SER A 33 9.12 -14.35 2.48
N MET A 34 9.54 -13.39 1.64
CA MET A 34 10.65 -13.60 0.70
C MET A 34 11.99 -13.81 1.42
N ALA A 35 12.20 -13.16 2.57
CA ALA A 35 13.41 -13.38 3.38
C ALA A 35 13.52 -14.81 3.92
N ARG A 36 12.41 -15.52 4.09
CA ARG A 36 12.35 -16.92 4.54
C ARG A 36 12.57 -17.94 3.44
N LEU A 37 12.54 -17.52 2.19
CA LEU A 37 12.83 -18.38 1.04
C LEU A 37 14.33 -18.37 0.75
N GLU A 38 14.88 -19.50 0.34
CA GLU A 38 16.30 -19.61 -0.04
C GLU A 38 16.50 -19.34 -1.53
N ASP A 39 15.62 -19.88 -2.36
CA ASP A 39 15.70 -19.79 -3.81
C ASP A 39 15.29 -18.40 -4.33
N PRO A 40 16.17 -17.66 -5.03
CA PRO A 40 15.86 -16.38 -5.63
C PRO A 40 14.68 -16.44 -6.64
N ARG A 41 14.49 -17.58 -7.34
CA ARG A 41 13.40 -17.75 -8.28
C ARG A 41 12.06 -17.85 -7.55
N GLU A 42 12.01 -18.56 -6.43
CA GLU A 42 10.82 -18.58 -5.57
C GLU A 42 10.50 -17.22 -4.94
N LYS A 43 11.54 -16.45 -4.56
CA LYS A 43 11.34 -15.06 -4.10
C LYS A 43 10.68 -14.20 -5.17
N LEU A 44 11.22 -14.22 -6.41
CA LEU A 44 10.62 -13.51 -7.53
C LEU A 44 9.18 -13.95 -7.77
N TRP A 45 8.93 -15.25 -7.75
CA TRP A 45 7.59 -15.81 -7.93
C TRP A 45 6.61 -15.31 -6.86
N PHE A 46 7.01 -15.30 -5.59
CA PHE A 46 6.18 -14.77 -4.50
C PHE A 46 5.86 -13.28 -4.71
N ALA A 47 6.85 -12.47 -5.15
CA ALA A 47 6.63 -11.07 -5.51
C ALA A 47 5.61 -10.91 -6.63
N GLY A 48 5.59 -11.83 -7.62
CA GLY A 48 4.58 -11.88 -8.68
C GLY A 48 3.19 -12.24 -8.18
N CYS A 49 3.09 -13.26 -7.33
CA CYS A 49 1.82 -13.63 -6.68
C CYS A 49 1.24 -12.43 -5.90
N TYR A 50 2.10 -11.68 -5.21
CA TYR A 50 1.70 -10.47 -4.51
C TYR A 50 1.27 -9.36 -5.48
N ALA A 51 2.05 -9.08 -6.52
CA ALA A 51 1.71 -8.08 -7.53
C ALA A 51 0.39 -8.40 -8.25
N LEU A 52 0.17 -9.67 -8.57
CA LEU A 52 -1.06 -10.16 -9.20
C LEU A 52 -2.30 -9.86 -8.36
N THR A 53 -2.23 -10.08 -7.06
CA THR A 53 -3.38 -10.00 -6.15
C THR A 53 -3.45 -8.70 -5.38
N TYR A 54 -2.31 -8.06 -5.19
CA TYR A 54 -2.10 -6.95 -4.26
C TYR A 54 -2.66 -7.26 -2.86
N ASN A 55 -2.58 -8.53 -2.47
CA ASN A 55 -3.18 -9.08 -1.26
C ASN A 55 -2.30 -10.23 -0.74
N TRP A 56 -1.70 -10.04 0.42
CA TRP A 56 -0.73 -11.00 0.95
C TRP A 56 -1.33 -12.41 1.18
N PRO A 57 -2.49 -12.58 1.86
CA PRO A 57 -3.05 -13.92 2.10
C PRO A 57 -3.37 -14.70 0.81
N THR A 58 -3.85 -14.00 -0.23
CA THR A 58 -4.09 -14.65 -1.52
C THR A 58 -2.79 -14.97 -2.25
N ALA A 59 -1.79 -14.07 -2.16
CA ALA A 59 -0.46 -14.32 -2.73
C ALA A 59 0.18 -15.56 -2.12
N GLU A 60 0.14 -15.68 -0.78
CA GLU A 60 0.60 -16.87 -0.07
C GLU A 60 -0.13 -18.13 -0.54
N ARG A 61 -1.46 -18.03 -0.70
CA ARG A 61 -2.24 -19.18 -1.15
C ARG A 61 -1.84 -19.64 -2.55
N ILE A 62 -1.67 -18.71 -3.49
CA ILE A 62 -1.18 -19.03 -4.83
C ILE A 62 0.20 -19.68 -4.76
N PHE A 63 1.11 -19.09 -3.98
CA PHE A 63 2.46 -19.61 -3.82
C PHE A 63 2.53 -21.02 -3.21
N LEU A 64 1.63 -21.36 -2.30
CA LEU A 64 1.55 -22.70 -1.72
C LEU A 64 1.02 -23.75 -2.69
N GLU A 65 0.17 -23.38 -3.65
CA GLU A 65 -0.39 -24.28 -4.66
C GLU A 65 0.47 -24.35 -5.93
N TRP A 66 1.12 -23.26 -6.28
CA TRP A 66 1.84 -23.11 -7.53
C TRP A 66 3.27 -22.64 -7.29
N ARG A 67 4.22 -23.45 -7.73
CA ARG A 67 5.64 -23.07 -7.75
C ARG A 67 6.02 -22.62 -9.15
N PRO A 68 7.10 -21.83 -9.31
CA PRO A 68 7.49 -21.31 -10.62
C PRO A 68 7.77 -22.41 -11.64
N ASP A 69 8.36 -23.54 -11.20
CA ASP A 69 8.74 -24.65 -12.08
C ASP A 69 7.54 -25.52 -12.48
N ASP A 70 6.47 -25.50 -11.70
CA ASP A 70 5.25 -26.28 -11.95
C ASP A 70 4.16 -25.44 -12.64
N PHE A 71 4.43 -24.17 -12.94
CA PHE A 71 3.41 -23.24 -13.45
C PHE A 71 3.03 -23.56 -14.89
N SER A 72 1.72 -23.73 -15.11
CA SER A 72 1.06 -23.80 -16.42
C SER A 72 -0.09 -22.81 -16.47
N GLN A 73 -0.12 -21.95 -17.48
CA GLN A 73 -1.19 -20.96 -17.63
C GLN A 73 -2.59 -21.61 -17.72
N VAL A 74 -2.70 -22.74 -18.41
CA VAL A 74 -3.97 -23.43 -18.62
C VAL A 74 -4.46 -24.02 -17.32
N ASP A 75 -3.59 -24.73 -16.60
CA ASP A 75 -3.95 -25.38 -15.34
C ASP A 75 -4.20 -24.33 -14.25
N PHE A 76 -3.44 -23.23 -14.24
CA PHE A 76 -3.67 -22.11 -13.34
C PHE A 76 -5.02 -21.41 -13.62
N LEU A 77 -5.43 -21.28 -14.89
CA LEU A 77 -6.76 -20.76 -15.23
C LEU A 77 -7.86 -21.68 -14.70
N MET A 78 -7.75 -22.97 -14.91
CA MET A 78 -8.72 -23.97 -14.41
C MET A 78 -8.81 -23.92 -12.88
N TRP A 79 -7.67 -23.90 -12.21
CA TRP A 79 -7.60 -23.74 -10.76
C TRP A 79 -8.24 -22.42 -10.29
N ALA A 80 -7.95 -21.30 -10.96
CA ALA A 80 -8.52 -20.00 -10.62
C ALA A 80 -10.04 -19.95 -10.86
N GLU A 81 -10.54 -20.65 -11.88
CA GLU A 81 -11.98 -20.78 -12.14
C GLU A 81 -12.69 -21.58 -11.05
N GLU A 82 -12.10 -22.68 -10.62
CA GLU A 82 -12.62 -23.53 -9.55
C GLU A 82 -12.62 -22.83 -8.19
N HIS A 83 -11.55 -22.08 -7.89
CA HIS A 83 -11.32 -21.50 -6.58
C HIS A 83 -11.55 -19.98 -6.51
N TRP A 84 -12.25 -19.39 -7.49
CA TRP A 84 -12.39 -17.93 -7.60
C TRP A 84 -13.00 -17.28 -6.36
N ASP A 85 -13.91 -17.94 -5.69
CA ASP A 85 -14.55 -17.44 -4.47
C ASP A 85 -13.58 -17.39 -3.28
N GLY A 86 -12.50 -18.16 -3.32
CA GLY A 86 -11.40 -18.15 -2.35
C GLY A 86 -10.28 -17.15 -2.70
N ILE A 87 -10.31 -16.54 -3.89
CA ILE A 87 -9.34 -15.56 -4.35
C ILE A 87 -9.82 -14.16 -3.95
N CYS A 88 -9.12 -13.54 -3.01
CA CYS A 88 -9.41 -12.19 -2.57
C CYS A 88 -8.44 -11.18 -3.20
N LEU A 89 -8.98 -10.25 -3.99
CA LEU A 89 -8.20 -9.19 -4.61
C LEU A 89 -8.46 -7.87 -3.91
N ARG A 90 -7.45 -7.02 -3.77
CA ARG A 90 -7.67 -5.65 -3.32
C ARG A 90 -8.51 -4.89 -4.34
N LYS A 91 -9.16 -3.81 -3.86
CA LYS A 91 -10.08 -2.99 -4.66
C LYS A 91 -9.45 -2.53 -5.98
N GLU A 92 -8.20 -2.19 -5.97
CA GLU A 92 -7.41 -1.71 -7.10
C GLU A 92 -7.30 -2.76 -8.22
N ARG A 93 -7.42 -4.05 -7.85
CA ARG A 93 -7.32 -5.18 -8.80
C ARG A 93 -8.70 -5.67 -9.29
N LYS A 94 -9.76 -5.51 -8.50
CA LYS A 94 -11.09 -6.05 -8.83
C LYS A 94 -11.68 -5.54 -10.14
N ALA A 95 -11.40 -4.28 -10.48
CA ALA A 95 -11.92 -3.65 -11.69
C ALA A 95 -11.23 -4.15 -12.97
N VAL A 96 -10.02 -4.68 -12.87
CA VAL A 96 -9.13 -4.98 -14.00
C VAL A 96 -9.03 -6.48 -14.26
N LEU A 97 -9.17 -7.33 -13.23
CA LEU A 97 -8.91 -8.77 -13.33
C LEU A 97 -10.20 -9.58 -13.40
N ARG A 98 -10.44 -10.14 -14.57
CA ARG A 98 -11.35 -11.29 -14.80
C ARG A 98 -10.50 -12.55 -14.82
N LYS A 99 -11.13 -13.73 -14.57
CA LYS A 99 -10.43 -15.01 -14.50
C LYS A 99 -9.43 -15.28 -15.65
N PRO A 100 -9.76 -15.07 -16.94
CA PRO A 100 -8.79 -15.21 -18.02
C PRO A 100 -7.62 -14.22 -17.92
N PHE A 101 -7.88 -12.96 -17.60
CA PHE A 101 -6.84 -11.93 -17.46
C PHE A 101 -5.96 -12.18 -16.23
N PHE A 102 -6.51 -12.79 -15.19
CA PHE A 102 -5.77 -13.22 -14.01
C PHE A 102 -4.69 -14.25 -14.36
N ALA A 103 -5.06 -15.29 -15.11
CA ALA A 103 -4.12 -16.31 -15.55
C ALA A 103 -3.11 -15.77 -16.58
N GLU A 104 -3.56 -14.92 -17.50
CA GLU A 104 -2.68 -14.26 -18.48
C GLU A 104 -1.68 -13.32 -17.81
N SER A 105 -2.12 -12.58 -16.79
CA SER A 105 -1.26 -11.70 -15.99
C SER A 105 -0.15 -12.50 -15.30
N MET A 106 -0.50 -13.64 -14.69
CA MET A 106 0.48 -14.50 -14.02
C MET A 106 1.45 -15.16 -15.01
N SER A 107 0.93 -15.57 -16.17
CA SER A 107 1.76 -16.14 -17.24
C SER A 107 2.76 -15.12 -17.79
N SER A 108 2.33 -13.86 -18.00
CA SER A 108 3.23 -12.81 -18.44
C SER A 108 4.31 -12.51 -17.39
N TYR A 109 3.94 -12.51 -16.11
CA TYR A 109 4.91 -12.34 -15.03
C TYR A 109 5.90 -13.51 -14.96
N HIS A 110 5.43 -14.74 -15.12
CA HIS A 110 6.31 -15.92 -15.13
C HIS A 110 7.38 -15.81 -16.23
N ALA A 111 6.96 -15.40 -17.44
CA ALA A 111 7.92 -15.15 -18.55
C ALA A 111 8.85 -13.96 -18.25
N PHE A 112 8.34 -12.91 -17.63
CA PHE A 112 9.10 -11.73 -17.24
C PHE A 112 10.21 -12.07 -16.23
N MET A 113 10.01 -13.01 -15.31
CA MET A 113 11.04 -13.42 -14.35
C MET A 113 12.31 -13.91 -15.01
N ASP A 114 12.21 -14.56 -16.18
CA ASP A 114 13.35 -15.08 -16.93
C ASP A 114 14.06 -14.01 -17.76
N THR A 115 13.43 -12.85 -17.98
CA THR A 115 13.95 -11.75 -18.79
C THR A 115 14.32 -10.50 -18.00
N LEU A 116 14.05 -10.48 -16.70
CA LEU A 116 14.35 -9.33 -15.84
C LEU A 116 15.84 -9.01 -15.87
N SER A 117 16.18 -7.82 -16.40
CA SER A 117 17.55 -7.41 -16.63
C SER A 117 18.21 -6.76 -15.40
N TRP A 118 17.45 -6.47 -14.36
CA TRP A 118 17.87 -5.72 -13.16
C TRP A 118 18.45 -4.34 -13.51
N PRO A 119 17.67 -3.46 -14.15
CA PRO A 119 18.17 -2.18 -14.59
C PRO A 119 18.62 -1.31 -13.40
N GLU A 120 19.50 -0.34 -13.67
CA GLU A 120 20.13 0.47 -12.63
C GLU A 120 19.21 1.55 -12.05
N SER A 121 18.14 1.96 -12.77
CA SER A 121 17.23 3.02 -12.31
C SER A 121 15.81 2.53 -12.07
N TYR A 122 15.07 3.29 -11.26
CA TYR A 122 13.65 3.08 -10.98
C TYR A 122 12.82 3.14 -12.25
N GLU A 123 13.06 4.15 -13.11
CA GLU A 123 12.28 4.37 -14.33
C GLU A 123 12.43 3.20 -15.30
N ALA A 124 13.67 2.75 -15.51
CA ALA A 124 13.94 1.60 -16.37
C ALA A 124 13.32 0.32 -15.82
N ALA A 125 13.35 0.10 -14.50
CA ALA A 125 12.73 -1.05 -13.86
C ALA A 125 11.18 -1.00 -13.94
N ALA A 126 10.60 0.19 -13.79
CA ALA A 126 9.15 0.39 -13.94
C ALA A 126 8.70 0.16 -15.40
N GLU A 127 9.47 0.64 -16.38
CA GLU A 127 9.20 0.43 -17.79
C GLU A 127 9.34 -1.06 -18.17
N GLU A 128 10.39 -1.72 -17.72
CA GLU A 128 10.60 -3.16 -17.97
C GLU A 128 9.46 -4.00 -17.40
N PHE A 129 9.00 -3.68 -16.17
CA PHE A 129 7.85 -4.34 -15.58
C PHE A 129 6.56 -4.08 -16.35
N ASP A 130 6.30 -2.84 -16.77
CA ASP A 130 5.07 -2.46 -17.50
C ASP A 130 5.01 -3.12 -18.88
N LEU A 131 6.15 -3.26 -19.55
CA LEU A 131 6.25 -3.97 -20.82
C LEU A 131 6.13 -5.49 -20.68
N GLY A 132 6.71 -6.06 -19.62
CA GLY A 132 6.74 -7.52 -19.40
C GLY A 132 5.48 -8.07 -18.73
N CYS A 133 4.81 -7.29 -17.90
CA CYS A 133 3.74 -7.77 -17.02
C CYS A 133 2.36 -7.24 -17.43
N ARG A 134 1.61 -8.06 -18.17
CA ARG A 134 0.27 -7.68 -18.67
C ARG A 134 -0.73 -7.47 -17.54
N TYR A 135 -1.60 -6.46 -17.68
CA TYR A 135 -2.71 -6.13 -16.78
C TYR A 135 -2.32 -5.79 -15.33
N MET A 136 -1.04 -5.58 -15.04
CA MET A 136 -0.62 -5.20 -13.70
C MET A 136 -0.68 -3.69 -13.49
N GLY A 137 -0.29 -2.90 -14.50
CA GLY A 137 -0.39 -1.44 -14.50
C GLY A 137 0.58 -0.75 -13.55
N ARG A 138 0.75 0.56 -13.76
CA ARG A 138 1.77 1.39 -13.10
C ARG A 138 1.71 1.38 -11.57
N TYR A 139 0.51 1.45 -10.99
CA TYR A 139 0.37 1.43 -9.53
C TYR A 139 0.89 0.13 -8.90
N ILE A 140 0.67 -1.00 -9.57
CA ILE A 140 1.17 -2.30 -9.08
C ILE A 140 2.67 -2.41 -9.31
N ALA A 141 3.19 -1.87 -10.42
CA ALA A 141 4.63 -1.80 -10.66
C ALA A 141 5.37 -1.14 -9.50
N ILE A 142 4.88 0.01 -9.01
CA ILE A 142 5.47 0.71 -7.86
C ILE A 142 5.51 -0.16 -6.61
N ARG A 143 4.45 -0.90 -6.31
CA ARG A 143 4.42 -1.78 -5.13
C ARG A 143 5.31 -3.00 -5.30
N TRP A 144 5.40 -3.51 -6.49
CA TRP A 144 6.37 -4.55 -6.83
C TRP A 144 7.80 -4.03 -6.69
N LEU A 145 8.11 -2.85 -7.22
CA LEU A 145 9.43 -2.20 -7.08
C LEU A 145 9.79 -1.96 -5.61
N GLU A 146 8.84 -1.52 -4.78
CA GLU A 146 9.04 -1.36 -3.34
C GLU A 146 9.42 -2.68 -2.66
N VAL A 147 8.75 -3.78 -3.01
CA VAL A 147 9.06 -5.13 -2.52
C VAL A 147 10.44 -5.58 -3.00
N MET A 148 10.73 -5.42 -4.30
CA MET A 148 11.98 -5.85 -4.91
C MET A 148 13.18 -5.08 -4.34
N ARG A 149 13.06 -3.76 -4.18
CA ARG A 149 14.09 -2.92 -3.56
C ARG A 149 14.46 -3.38 -2.15
N ARG A 150 13.48 -3.85 -1.39
CA ARG A 150 13.66 -4.29 0.00
C ARG A 150 14.13 -5.75 0.11
N SER A 151 13.99 -6.54 -0.95
CA SER A 151 14.25 -7.98 -0.92
C SER A 151 15.49 -8.40 -1.70
N PHE A 152 15.96 -7.60 -2.66
CA PHE A 152 17.08 -7.92 -3.52
C PHE A 152 18.12 -6.79 -3.54
N SER A 153 19.38 -7.14 -3.41
CA SER A 153 20.49 -6.16 -3.50
C SER A 153 20.55 -5.45 -4.86
N ALA A 154 20.20 -6.15 -5.94
CA ALA A 154 20.15 -5.57 -7.28
C ALA A 154 19.07 -4.48 -7.44
N GLY A 155 18.01 -4.54 -6.63
CA GLY A 155 16.92 -3.54 -6.67
C GLY A 155 17.10 -2.37 -5.72
N THR A 156 18.18 -2.27 -4.95
CA THR A 156 18.33 -1.23 -3.91
C THR A 156 18.29 0.19 -4.44
N ASN A 157 18.70 0.42 -5.69
CA ASN A 157 18.69 1.73 -6.34
C ASN A 157 17.31 2.13 -6.90
N TRP A 158 16.30 1.27 -6.83
CA TRP A 158 14.96 1.56 -7.32
C TRP A 158 14.20 2.44 -6.34
N VAL A 159 14.67 3.65 -6.17
CA VAL A 159 14.07 4.66 -5.29
C VAL A 159 13.05 5.45 -6.08
N MET A 160 11.82 5.53 -5.57
CA MET A 160 10.75 6.32 -6.19
C MET A 160 11.18 7.80 -6.28
N PRO A 161 11.25 8.38 -7.50
CA PRO A 161 11.86 9.69 -7.69
C PRO A 161 10.93 10.86 -7.37
N ASP A 162 9.62 10.65 -7.41
CA ASP A 162 8.59 11.68 -7.27
C ASP A 162 7.28 11.13 -6.72
N ILE A 163 6.35 12.01 -6.35
CA ILE A 163 5.06 11.64 -5.74
C ILE A 163 4.00 11.24 -6.78
N HIS A 164 4.21 11.55 -8.03
CA HIS A 164 3.23 11.29 -9.10
C HIS A 164 3.54 10.06 -9.96
N SER A 165 4.65 9.38 -9.68
CA SER A 165 5.07 8.16 -10.43
C SER A 165 4.00 7.07 -10.47
N ASP A 166 3.12 7.02 -9.45
CA ASP A 166 2.01 6.05 -9.40
C ASP A 166 0.82 6.40 -10.32
N GLY A 167 0.83 7.60 -10.93
CA GLY A 167 -0.29 8.11 -11.72
C GLY A 167 -1.53 8.45 -10.87
N GLY A 168 -1.44 8.33 -9.55
CA GLY A 168 -2.57 8.54 -8.63
C GLY A 168 -2.75 10.00 -8.23
N GLN A 169 -4.01 10.44 -8.14
CA GLN A 169 -4.34 11.79 -7.66
C GLN A 169 -4.51 11.85 -6.13
N HIS A 170 -4.48 10.72 -5.43
CA HIS A 170 -4.79 10.69 -4.01
C HIS A 170 -3.73 11.39 -3.14
N PRO A 171 -2.43 11.21 -3.33
CA PRO A 171 -1.41 11.96 -2.60
C PRO A 171 -1.52 13.46 -2.86
N ARG A 172 -1.71 13.88 -4.11
CA ARG A 172 -1.86 15.28 -4.51
C ARG A 172 -3.05 15.97 -3.82
N LYS A 173 -4.18 15.25 -3.65
CA LYS A 173 -5.34 15.74 -2.90
C LYS A 173 -5.03 15.94 -1.42
N ALA A 174 -4.18 15.11 -0.82
CA ALA A 174 -3.73 15.31 0.55
C ALA A 174 -2.81 16.52 0.65
N LEU A 175 -1.87 16.67 -0.27
CA LEU A 175 -0.99 17.86 -0.34
C LEU A 175 -1.79 19.15 -0.51
N ALA A 176 -2.87 19.13 -1.31
CA ALA A 176 -3.76 20.29 -1.46
C ALA A 176 -4.49 20.69 -0.16
N LEU A 177 -4.69 19.76 0.78
CA LEU A 177 -5.22 20.08 2.11
C LEU A 177 -4.16 20.72 3.00
N ILE A 178 -2.91 20.30 2.84
CA ILE A 178 -1.77 20.81 3.62
C ILE A 178 -1.31 22.17 3.05
N TYR A 179 -1.25 22.27 1.73
CA TYR A 179 -0.79 23.45 0.99
C TYR A 179 -1.92 24.03 0.10
N PRO A 180 -2.90 24.73 0.69
CA PRO A 180 -4.06 25.22 -0.04
C PRO A 180 -3.74 26.28 -1.10
N ASP A 181 -2.63 26.99 -0.97
CA ASP A 181 -2.19 27.96 -1.97
C ASP A 181 -1.78 27.30 -3.29
N ASP A 182 -1.33 26.05 -3.24
CA ASP A 182 -0.97 25.22 -4.40
C ASP A 182 -2.12 24.36 -4.90
N ALA A 183 -3.31 24.44 -4.26
CA ALA A 183 -4.42 23.50 -4.48
C ALA A 183 -4.90 23.46 -5.93
N GLU A 184 -4.91 24.60 -6.66
CA GLU A 184 -5.33 24.62 -8.06
C GLU A 184 -4.47 23.70 -8.92
N ALA A 185 -3.14 23.78 -8.79
CA ALA A 185 -2.21 22.93 -9.52
C ALA A 185 -2.24 21.48 -9.03
N LEU A 186 -2.32 21.29 -7.70
CA LEU A 186 -2.36 19.94 -7.08
C LEU A 186 -3.63 19.15 -7.46
N LEU A 187 -4.76 19.83 -7.66
CA LEU A 187 -6.05 19.24 -8.06
C LEU A 187 -6.28 19.26 -9.57
N GLY A 188 -5.39 19.90 -10.32
CA GLY A 188 -5.44 20.00 -11.77
C GLY A 188 -5.20 18.68 -12.51
N GLY A 189 -4.77 18.79 -13.75
CA GLY A 189 -4.44 17.64 -14.60
C GLY A 189 -3.04 17.07 -14.37
N ASN A 190 -2.41 16.67 -15.47
CA ASN A 190 -1.04 16.12 -15.47
C ASN A 190 -0.14 16.91 -16.43
N SER A 191 -0.33 18.23 -16.54
CA SER A 191 0.62 19.07 -17.27
C SER A 191 1.97 19.09 -16.54
N ALA A 192 3.06 19.37 -17.28
CA ALA A 192 4.40 19.42 -16.69
C ALA A 192 4.48 20.42 -15.51
N ARG A 193 3.75 21.55 -15.60
CA ARG A 193 3.66 22.53 -14.51
C ARG A 193 2.99 21.94 -13.26
N GLU A 194 1.87 21.23 -13.42
CA GLU A 194 1.10 20.67 -12.31
C GLU A 194 1.87 19.53 -11.64
N LEU A 195 2.60 18.72 -12.42
CA LEU A 195 3.48 17.68 -11.89
C LEU A 195 4.65 18.29 -11.11
N LEU A 196 5.29 19.33 -11.64
CA LEU A 196 6.37 20.04 -10.95
C LEU A 196 5.91 20.63 -9.60
N VAL A 197 4.74 21.25 -9.57
CA VAL A 197 4.16 21.77 -8.30
C VAL A 197 3.89 20.62 -7.32
N SER A 198 3.46 19.47 -7.82
CA SER A 198 3.22 18.28 -6.98
C SER A 198 4.49 17.77 -6.32
N ASP A 199 5.60 17.73 -7.08
CA ASP A 199 6.89 17.30 -6.55
C ASP A 199 7.45 18.31 -5.56
N GLN A 200 7.38 19.60 -5.86
CA GLN A 200 7.81 20.67 -4.94
C GLN A 200 7.01 20.64 -3.62
N ALA A 201 5.70 20.41 -3.69
CA ALA A 201 4.87 20.28 -2.51
C ALA A 201 5.21 19.02 -1.70
N ALA A 202 5.54 17.92 -2.36
CA ALA A 202 5.95 16.68 -1.69
C ALA A 202 7.34 16.81 -1.05
N GLU A 203 8.31 17.39 -1.74
CA GLU A 203 9.65 17.71 -1.19
C GLU A 203 9.56 18.61 0.03
N ARG A 204 8.76 19.68 -0.07
CA ARG A 204 8.48 20.58 1.04
C ARG A 204 7.88 19.83 2.22
N CYS A 205 6.90 18.95 1.98
CA CYS A 205 6.26 18.13 3.00
C CYS A 205 7.27 17.21 3.70
N LEU A 206 8.15 16.52 2.96
CA LEU A 206 9.21 15.69 3.52
C LEU A 206 10.17 16.52 4.39
N LEU A 207 10.57 17.70 3.92
CA LEU A 207 11.47 18.58 4.63
C LEU A 207 10.84 19.10 5.94
N GLU A 208 9.61 19.57 5.89
CA GLU A 208 8.89 20.07 7.06
C GLU A 208 8.62 18.96 8.09
N LEU A 209 8.23 17.74 7.63
CA LEU A 209 8.09 16.58 8.51
C LEU A 209 9.39 16.24 9.25
N ASN A 210 10.52 16.31 8.56
CA ASN A 210 11.83 16.03 9.17
C ASN A 210 12.26 17.14 10.11
N LEU A 211 12.28 18.41 9.66
CA LEU A 211 12.83 19.52 10.42
C LEU A 211 11.98 19.93 11.62
N GLU A 212 10.65 19.93 11.46
CA GLU A 212 9.74 20.45 12.50
C GLU A 212 9.26 19.35 13.44
N TYR A 213 9.13 18.12 12.92
CA TYR A 213 8.52 17.02 13.68
C TYR A 213 9.45 15.81 13.90
N GLY A 214 10.68 15.86 13.34
CA GLY A 214 11.65 14.77 13.45
C GLY A 214 11.17 13.46 12.82
N VAL A 215 10.41 13.55 11.72
CA VAL A 215 9.88 12.41 10.98
C VAL A 215 10.63 12.21 9.68
N GLU A 216 11.45 11.15 9.63
CA GLU A 216 12.11 10.75 8.38
C GLU A 216 11.23 9.79 7.60
N THR A 217 11.04 10.07 6.31
CA THR A 217 10.28 9.20 5.41
C THR A 217 10.76 9.37 3.96
N ASP A 218 10.44 8.40 3.10
CA ASP A 218 10.72 8.44 1.66
C ASP A 218 9.43 8.61 0.84
N TYR A 219 9.55 8.75 -0.47
CA TYR A 219 8.40 8.92 -1.36
C TYR A 219 7.44 7.73 -1.37
N TYR A 220 7.93 6.49 -1.26
CA TYR A 220 7.05 5.30 -1.16
C TYR A 220 6.16 5.38 0.07
N THR A 221 6.77 5.72 1.19
CA THR A 221 6.09 5.86 2.48
C THR A 221 5.18 7.08 2.48
N LEU A 222 5.68 8.24 2.04
CA LEU A 222 4.89 9.47 1.96
C LEU A 222 3.65 9.30 1.10
N GLN A 223 3.76 8.69 -0.07
CA GLN A 223 2.64 8.42 -0.97
C GLN A 223 1.52 7.63 -0.27
N SER A 224 1.88 6.60 0.48
CA SER A 224 0.93 5.80 1.24
C SER A 224 0.31 6.57 2.40
N LEU A 225 1.14 7.31 3.15
CA LEU A 225 0.71 8.13 4.29
C LEU A 225 -0.25 9.24 3.87
N LEU A 226 0.05 9.96 2.80
CA LEU A 226 -0.82 11.00 2.26
C LEU A 226 -2.19 10.43 1.85
N CYS A 227 -2.20 9.23 1.29
CA CYS A 227 -3.43 8.55 0.93
C CYS A 227 -4.27 8.21 2.16
N GLU A 228 -3.64 7.72 3.23
CA GLU A 228 -4.30 7.31 4.47
C GLU A 228 -4.74 8.52 5.30
N VAL A 229 -3.87 9.52 5.50
CA VAL A 229 -4.20 10.73 6.27
C VAL A 229 -5.32 11.53 5.63
N LYS A 230 -5.35 11.61 4.30
CA LYS A 230 -6.48 12.22 3.59
C LYS A 230 -7.80 11.55 3.96
N GLN A 231 -7.82 10.23 4.03
CA GLN A 231 -9.03 9.49 4.42
C GLN A 231 -9.39 9.78 5.89
N ALA A 232 -8.39 9.92 6.76
CA ALA A 232 -8.61 10.33 8.14
C ALA A 232 -9.20 11.74 8.23
N ILE A 233 -8.59 12.74 7.56
CA ILE A 233 -9.07 14.13 7.51
C ILE A 233 -10.50 14.22 6.96
N LEU A 234 -10.86 13.35 6.01
CA LEU A 234 -12.21 13.29 5.44
C LEU A 234 -13.21 12.47 6.29
N GLY A 235 -12.87 12.12 7.52
CA GLY A 235 -13.76 11.37 8.42
C GLY A 235 -14.00 9.91 8.00
N ARG A 236 -13.13 9.33 7.19
CA ARG A 236 -13.25 7.94 6.73
C ARG A 236 -12.39 7.04 7.59
N LYS A 237 -12.92 6.49 8.64
CA LYS A 237 -12.40 5.36 9.47
C LYS A 237 -10.94 4.93 9.22
N HIS A 238 -10.00 5.88 9.16
CA HIS A 238 -8.57 5.62 9.06
C HIS A 238 -7.87 5.97 10.37
N TYR A 239 -6.97 5.10 10.80
CA TYR A 239 -6.21 5.22 12.04
C TYR A 239 -4.85 4.52 11.85
N PRO A 240 -3.81 4.90 12.59
CA PRO A 240 -2.55 4.17 12.59
C PRO A 240 -2.75 2.69 12.94
N GLY A 241 -2.19 1.79 12.11
CA GLY A 241 -2.40 0.35 12.25
C GLY A 241 -3.61 -0.23 11.53
N LYS A 242 -4.50 0.59 10.94
CA LYS A 242 -5.64 0.08 10.18
C LYS A 242 -5.25 -0.88 9.06
N SER A 243 -4.16 -0.60 8.37
CA SER A 243 -3.70 -1.45 7.29
C SER A 243 -3.29 -2.84 7.79
N ILE A 244 -2.78 -2.96 9.03
CA ILE A 244 -2.48 -4.24 9.69
C ILE A 244 -3.77 -5.03 9.94
N ASP A 245 -4.81 -4.35 10.44
CA ASP A 245 -6.12 -4.97 10.63
C ASP A 245 -6.77 -5.39 9.32
N THR A 246 -6.52 -4.63 8.24
CA THR A 246 -7.00 -4.97 6.90
C THR A 246 -6.39 -6.30 6.40
N GLU A 247 -5.11 -6.56 6.65
CA GLU A 247 -4.49 -7.85 6.30
C GLU A 247 -5.12 -9.01 7.08
N MET A 248 -5.46 -8.81 8.36
CA MET A 248 -6.20 -9.81 9.13
C MET A 248 -7.60 -10.06 8.55
N ASP A 249 -8.31 -9.02 8.14
CA ASP A 249 -9.63 -9.17 7.52
C ASP A 249 -9.54 -9.91 6.17
N TYR A 250 -8.48 -9.68 5.39
CA TYR A 250 -8.23 -10.45 4.16
C TYR A 250 -7.88 -11.90 4.46
N PHE A 251 -7.02 -12.14 5.45
CA PHE A 251 -6.69 -13.49 5.88
C PHE A 251 -7.94 -14.28 6.27
N ARG A 252 -8.81 -13.71 7.12
CA ARG A 252 -10.06 -14.34 7.51
C ARG A 252 -10.96 -14.68 6.30
N LYS A 253 -11.05 -13.80 5.31
CA LYS A 253 -11.84 -14.04 4.09
C LYS A 253 -11.26 -15.14 3.24
N VAL A 254 -9.97 -15.10 2.99
CA VAL A 254 -9.28 -16.13 2.17
C VAL A 254 -9.41 -17.49 2.83
N TYR A 255 -9.04 -17.59 4.10
CA TYR A 255 -9.01 -18.88 4.78
C TYR A 255 -10.38 -19.36 5.27
N ALA A 256 -11.42 -18.53 5.30
CA ALA A 256 -12.80 -19.01 5.44
C ALA A 256 -13.22 -19.94 4.29
N TYR A 257 -12.74 -19.68 3.08
CA TYR A 257 -12.98 -20.53 1.92
C TYR A 257 -12.11 -21.82 1.97
N TRP A 258 -10.81 -21.65 2.26
CA TRP A 258 -9.86 -22.77 2.19
C TRP A 258 -9.94 -23.73 3.38
N GLY A 259 -10.59 -23.32 4.47
CA GLY A 259 -10.83 -24.15 5.66
C GLY A 259 -9.58 -24.40 6.53
N PRO A 260 -9.76 -25.00 7.72
CA PRO A 260 -8.69 -25.19 8.70
C PRO A 260 -7.50 -26.03 8.19
N GLU A 261 -7.75 -27.03 7.37
CA GLU A 261 -6.69 -27.88 6.78
C GLU A 261 -5.73 -27.07 5.92
N LYS A 262 -6.25 -26.09 5.20
CA LYS A 262 -5.45 -25.19 4.35
C LYS A 262 -4.74 -24.12 5.17
N GLN A 263 -5.27 -23.76 6.35
CA GLN A 263 -4.59 -22.84 7.28
C GLN A 263 -3.34 -23.46 7.88
N ALA A 264 -3.27 -24.77 8.04
CA ALA A 264 -2.10 -25.45 8.61
C ALA A 264 -0.81 -25.23 7.82
N GLY A 265 -0.90 -24.90 6.50
CA GLY A 265 0.24 -24.54 5.67
C GLY A 265 0.57 -23.05 5.66
N SER A 266 -0.26 -22.20 6.29
CA SER A 266 -0.07 -20.75 6.26
C SER A 266 1.01 -20.27 7.22
N SER A 267 1.83 -19.36 6.75
CA SER A 267 2.82 -18.63 7.57
C SER A 267 2.29 -17.30 8.12
N PHE A 268 1.04 -16.95 7.88
CA PHE A 268 0.46 -15.64 8.16
C PHE A 268 0.77 -15.11 9.55
N TYR A 269 0.47 -15.89 10.60
CA TYR A 269 0.68 -15.43 11.97
C TYR A 269 2.15 -15.19 12.28
N SER A 270 3.03 -16.11 11.90
CA SER A 270 4.47 -15.97 12.16
C SER A 270 5.12 -14.84 11.37
N VAL A 271 4.66 -14.58 10.13
CA VAL A 271 5.11 -13.44 9.33
C VAL A 271 4.60 -12.13 9.93
N ARG A 272 3.33 -12.09 10.33
CA ARG A 272 2.71 -10.92 10.95
C ARG A 272 3.41 -10.55 12.26
N GLU A 273 3.68 -11.52 13.12
CA GLU A 273 4.42 -11.32 14.38
C GLU A 273 5.86 -10.84 14.17
N ALA A 274 6.53 -11.28 13.10
CA ALA A 274 7.86 -10.79 12.76
C ALA A 274 7.87 -9.36 12.23
N CYS A 275 6.77 -8.92 11.59
CA CYS A 275 6.68 -7.59 10.98
C CYS A 275 6.22 -6.50 11.94
N PHE A 276 5.41 -6.83 12.95
CA PHE A 276 4.68 -5.82 13.72
C PHE A 276 4.86 -6.00 15.24
N PRO A 277 4.85 -4.89 16.00
CA PRO A 277 4.94 -4.96 17.46
C PRO A 277 3.69 -5.62 18.05
N ALA A 278 3.87 -6.36 19.14
CA ALA A 278 2.84 -7.19 19.78
C ALA A 278 1.54 -6.40 20.08
N TRP A 279 1.63 -5.14 20.51
CA TRP A 279 0.47 -4.32 20.82
C TRP A 279 -0.42 -4.04 19.59
N SER A 280 0.16 -4.03 18.38
CA SER A 280 -0.59 -3.81 17.14
C SER A 280 -1.23 -5.08 16.58
N LEU A 281 -0.97 -6.25 17.17
CA LEU A 281 -1.44 -7.55 16.69
C LEU A 281 -2.73 -8.03 17.33
N GLY A 282 -3.11 -7.47 18.49
CA GLY A 282 -4.33 -7.83 19.21
C GLY A 282 -5.61 -7.52 18.42
N GLU A 283 -6.76 -7.91 18.97
CA GLU A 283 -8.05 -7.57 18.37
C GLU A 283 -8.34 -6.08 18.54
N LYS A 284 -8.83 -5.46 17.46
CA LYS A 284 -9.28 -4.07 17.51
C LYS A 284 -10.56 -3.97 18.34
N GLN A 285 -10.65 -2.96 19.20
CA GLN A 285 -11.83 -2.70 20.00
C GLN A 285 -12.81 -1.79 19.26
N GLY A 286 -14.01 -2.32 19.05
CA GLY A 286 -15.06 -1.60 18.35
C GLY A 286 -14.70 -1.29 16.89
N TRP A 287 -15.51 -0.44 16.28
CA TRP A 287 -15.30 -0.13 14.87
C TRP A 287 -14.25 0.98 14.64
N SER A 288 -13.94 1.78 15.64
CA SER A 288 -12.89 2.81 15.53
C SER A 288 -11.54 2.18 15.22
N GLY A 289 -11.33 0.94 15.68
CA GLY A 289 -10.14 0.18 15.44
C GLY A 289 -8.88 0.74 16.09
N VAL A 290 -9.00 1.89 16.80
CA VAL A 290 -7.86 2.45 17.52
C VAL A 290 -7.54 1.55 18.70
N ARG A 291 -6.28 1.20 18.79
CA ARG A 291 -5.79 0.33 19.86
C ARG A 291 -5.68 1.11 21.15
N PRO A 292 -6.10 0.55 22.30
CA PRO A 292 -6.05 1.24 23.58
C PRO A 292 -4.65 1.69 23.98
N GLU A 293 -3.64 0.96 23.55
CA GLU A 293 -2.23 1.22 23.85
C GLU A 293 -1.66 2.40 23.09
N LEU A 294 -2.22 2.72 21.91
CA LEU A 294 -1.65 3.72 21.00
C LEU A 294 -1.56 5.12 21.61
N PRO A 295 -2.58 5.66 22.32
CA PRO A 295 -2.46 6.97 22.94
C PRO A 295 -1.32 7.06 23.97
N GLY A 296 -1.14 6.03 24.79
CA GLY A 296 -0.03 5.97 25.75
C GLY A 296 1.33 5.94 25.06
N LEU A 297 1.49 5.08 24.05
CA LEU A 297 2.72 4.99 23.28
C LEU A 297 3.06 6.30 22.58
N LEU A 298 2.07 7.00 22.03
CA LEU A 298 2.28 8.31 21.41
C LEU A 298 2.71 9.36 22.44
N ALA A 299 2.08 9.38 23.62
CA ALA A 299 2.44 10.27 24.71
C ALA A 299 3.87 10.03 25.22
N ASP A 300 4.30 8.77 25.33
CA ASP A 300 5.66 8.38 25.70
C ASP A 300 6.72 8.88 24.70
N HIS A 301 6.30 9.13 23.47
CA HIS A 301 7.13 9.71 22.41
C HIS A 301 6.90 11.22 22.21
N ASN A 302 6.26 11.90 23.18
CA ASN A 302 5.90 13.32 23.11
C ASN A 302 5.02 13.70 21.90
N ILE A 303 4.18 12.75 21.47
CA ILE A 303 3.23 12.97 20.37
C ILE A 303 1.85 13.19 21.00
N MET A 304 1.32 14.39 20.81
CA MET A 304 -0.05 14.71 21.18
C MET A 304 -0.99 14.08 20.15
N TRP A 305 -1.77 13.10 20.57
CA TRP A 305 -2.80 12.53 19.72
C TRP A 305 -3.99 13.45 19.64
N SER A 306 -4.29 13.95 18.46
CA SER A 306 -5.42 14.86 18.28
C SER A 306 -6.75 14.12 18.38
N ASP A 307 -7.62 14.56 19.28
CA ASP A 307 -8.95 13.96 19.51
C ASP A 307 -9.79 13.88 18.23
N TRP A 308 -9.52 14.73 17.24
CA TRP A 308 -10.21 14.71 15.94
C TRP A 308 -10.04 13.39 15.16
N LEU A 309 -8.94 12.67 15.36
CA LEU A 309 -8.74 11.34 14.76
C LEU A 309 -9.69 10.28 15.37
N TYR A 310 -10.23 10.53 16.53
CA TYR A 310 -11.19 9.66 17.22
C TYR A 310 -12.65 10.08 17.01
N ASP A 311 -12.92 11.34 16.73
CA ASP A 311 -14.29 11.87 16.62
C ASP A 311 -14.86 11.74 15.20
N TYR A 312 -14.84 10.54 14.69
CA TYR A 312 -15.47 10.23 13.40
C TYR A 312 -16.99 10.21 13.42
N LYS A 313 -17.62 10.41 14.56
CA LYS A 313 -19.07 10.25 14.69
C LYS A 313 -19.84 11.49 14.27
N SER A 314 -19.19 12.66 14.25
CA SER A 314 -19.90 13.93 14.15
C SER A 314 -19.93 14.54 12.75
N THR A 315 -19.08 14.10 11.81
CA THR A 315 -18.98 14.77 10.51
C THR A 315 -19.48 13.89 9.37
N THR A 316 -20.78 13.91 9.14
CA THR A 316 -21.38 13.50 7.86
C THR A 316 -21.18 14.54 6.76
N ASP A 317 -20.57 15.67 7.05
CA ASP A 317 -20.37 16.78 6.13
C ASP A 317 -18.97 16.76 5.51
N PHE A 318 -18.80 15.94 4.49
CA PHE A 318 -17.55 15.70 3.73
C PHE A 318 -17.19 16.85 2.78
N THR A 319 -17.53 18.06 3.10
CA THR A 319 -17.38 19.19 2.20
C THR A 319 -16.18 20.06 2.57
N HIS A 320 -14.97 19.49 2.52
CA HIS A 320 -13.78 20.34 2.60
C HIS A 320 -13.72 21.25 1.36
N PRO A 321 -13.65 22.59 1.50
CA PRO A 321 -13.72 23.53 0.37
C PRO A 321 -12.69 23.25 -0.72
N VAL A 322 -11.47 22.85 -0.34
CA VAL A 322 -10.36 22.52 -1.26
C VAL A 322 -10.66 21.32 -2.15
N LEU A 323 -11.52 20.39 -1.71
CA LEU A 323 -11.86 19.19 -2.45
C LEU A 323 -13.17 19.31 -3.22
N ARG A 324 -13.84 20.46 -3.16
CA ARG A 324 -15.03 20.77 -3.95
C ARG A 324 -14.59 21.37 -5.29
N ASP A 325 -14.57 20.59 -6.33
CA ASP A 325 -14.60 21.11 -7.70
C ASP A 325 -16.06 21.10 -8.19
N PRO A 326 -16.71 22.25 -8.31
CA PRO A 326 -18.10 22.32 -8.77
C PRO A 326 -18.27 21.90 -10.23
N THR A 327 -17.17 21.83 -11.01
CA THR A 327 -17.19 21.49 -12.44
C THR A 327 -16.99 20.00 -12.72
N ARG A 328 -16.50 19.23 -11.75
CA ARG A 328 -16.13 17.83 -11.92
C ARG A 328 -17.00 16.82 -11.20
N GLY A 329 -18.11 17.27 -10.59
CA GLY A 329 -18.87 16.39 -9.69
C GLY A 329 -18.05 16.02 -8.44
N SER A 330 -18.66 15.39 -7.46
CA SER A 330 -17.95 14.96 -6.25
C SER A 330 -16.69 14.16 -6.58
N LEU A 331 -15.54 14.73 -6.32
CA LEU A 331 -14.20 14.07 -6.48
C LEU A 331 -13.94 12.98 -5.43
N LEU A 332 -14.97 12.56 -4.72
CA LEU A 332 -14.93 11.55 -3.65
C LEU A 332 -15.29 10.16 -4.15
#